data_dfd7cc6c7724daab2b8eee0486e598f3
#
_entry.id   dfd7cc6c7724daab2b8eee0486e598f3
#
_cell.length_a   1.000
_cell.length_b   1.000
_cell.length_c   1.000
_cell.angle_alpha   90.00
_cell.angle_beta   90.00
_cell.angle_gamma   90.00
#
_symmetry.space_group_name_H-M   'P 1'
#
loop_
_entity.id
_entity.type
_entity.pdbx_description
1 polymer ?
#
loop_
_entity_poly.entity_id
_entity_poly.type
_entity_poly.pdbx_seq_one_letter_code
_entity_poly.pdbx_strand_id
1 'polypeptide(L)'
;VXXXXXXXXSVKSGDLVIATGAIRMEGTSKEYSPIEYPAVPDLDIVNALVEGARRVEHPYHTGVVECKDAFYGQHRPETLPNGPDLIRKWDAWLKMGAKASEMESAALFIVASYLHVRCGTVLLTVANQERQRAGLPNPQVHDTDLAIKAAVEAVKYLIEQDGSAD
;
A
#
# COMPACT_ATOMS: atom_id res chain seq x y z
N VAL A 1 -3.60 1.92 -8.53
CA VAL A 1 -4.43 0.91 -7.85
C VAL A 1 -3.78 -0.47 -8.01
N UNK A 2 -3.51 -1.15 -6.89
CA UNK A 2 -2.88 -2.47 -6.98
C UNK A 2 -3.46 -3.42 -5.96
N UNK A 3 -3.05 -4.63 -5.96
CA UNK A 3 -3.54 -5.62 -5.06
C UNK A 3 -2.46 -5.99 -4.09
N UNK A 4 -2.89 -6.31 -3.00
CA UNK A 4 -1.97 -6.63 -1.98
C UNK A 4 -2.45 -7.64 -1.01
N UNK A 5 -1.61 -8.15 -0.22
CA UNK A 5 -1.88 -9.04 0.87
C UNK A 5 -1.52 -8.31 2.11
N UNK A 6 -2.22 -8.45 3.05
CA UNK A 6 -2.13 -7.65 4.22
C UNK A 6 -1.43 -8.29 5.36
N UNK A 7 -1.11 -7.47 6.28
CA UNK A 7 -0.30 -7.82 7.38
C UNK A 7 -1.01 -7.69 8.69
N UNK A 8 -2.04 -6.89 8.83
CA UNK A 8 -2.73 -6.75 10.08
C UNK A 8 -3.98 -7.57 10.08
N UNK A 9 -4.42 -8.05 11.03
CA UNK A 9 -5.57 -8.88 11.17
C UNK A 9 -6.88 -8.20 10.95
N SER A 10 -6.92 -6.92 11.11
CA SER A 10 -8.15 -6.15 10.86
C SER A 10 -8.44 -5.87 9.38
N VAL A 11 -7.46 -6.00 8.52
CA VAL A 11 -7.64 -5.76 7.08
C VAL A 11 -8.21 -7.01 6.43
N LYS A 12 -9.41 -6.90 5.88
CA LYS A 12 -10.10 -8.05 5.28
C LYS A 12 -10.02 -7.99 3.76
N SER A 13 -10.19 -9.15 3.12
CA SER A 13 -10.27 -9.21 1.66
C SER A 13 -11.31 -8.22 1.15
N GLY A 14 -10.96 -7.48 0.13
CA GLY A 14 -11.83 -6.46 -0.44
C GLY A 14 -11.70 -5.09 0.19
N ASP A 15 -11.10 -4.98 1.37
CA ASP A 15 -10.89 -3.67 1.98
C ASP A 15 -9.86 -2.86 1.17
N LEU A 16 -9.99 -1.54 1.23
CA LEU A 16 -9.00 -0.65 0.62
C LEU A 16 -7.93 -0.29 1.62
N VAL A 17 -6.69 -0.15 1.14
CA VAL A 17 -5.58 0.37 1.95
C VAL A 17 -4.99 1.57 1.23
N ILE A 18 -4.92 2.68 1.94
CA ILE A 18 -4.33 3.92 1.42
C ILE A 18 -2.99 4.09 2.12
N ALA A 19 -1.91 4.07 1.35
CA ALA A 19 -0.58 4.08 1.94
C ALA A 19 -0.23 5.46 2.48
N THR A 20 0.32 5.49 3.69
CA THR A 20 0.87 6.71 4.29
C THR A 20 2.40 6.70 4.26
N GLY A 21 2.99 5.61 3.82
CA GLY A 21 4.42 5.46 3.64
C GLY A 21 4.68 4.07 3.12
N ALA A 22 5.85 3.84 2.58
CA ALA A 22 6.21 2.53 2.05
C ALA A 22 7.59 2.12 2.55
N ILE A 23 7.67 0.86 2.99
CA ILE A 23 8.93 0.25 3.38
C ILE A 23 9.71 -0.08 2.11
N ARG A 24 10.94 0.41 2.02
CA ARG A 24 11.74 0.38 0.80
C ARG A 24 12.56 -0.91 0.71
N MET A 25 11.90 -2.03 0.37
CA MET A 25 12.59 -3.31 0.20
C MET A 25 12.81 -3.65 -1.27
N GLU A 26 12.70 -2.67 -2.16
CA GLU A 26 12.87 -2.88 -3.59
C GLU A 26 14.08 -2.09 -4.09
N GLY A 27 14.57 -2.45 -5.27
CA GLY A 27 15.80 -1.89 -5.78
C GLY A 27 15.66 -0.54 -6.45
N THR A 28 14.54 -0.28 -7.11
CA THR A 28 14.40 0.92 -7.94
C THR A 28 14.60 2.20 -7.13
N SER A 29 13.91 2.31 -5.98
CA SER A 29 14.02 3.54 -5.21
C SER A 29 15.43 3.77 -4.67
N LYS A 30 16.18 2.70 -4.45
CA LYS A 30 17.54 2.82 -3.92
C LYS A 30 18.50 3.41 -4.95
N GLU A 31 18.20 3.23 -6.24
CA GLU A 31 19.01 3.85 -7.28
C GLU A 31 18.70 5.33 -7.46
N TYR A 32 17.47 5.74 -7.15
CA TYR A 32 17.07 7.14 -7.26
C TYR A 32 17.49 7.97 -6.07
N SER A 33 17.50 7.38 -4.86
CA SER A 33 17.66 8.18 -3.65
C SER A 33 18.30 7.36 -2.54
N PRO A 34 19.12 7.99 -1.68
CA PRO A 34 19.64 7.28 -0.50
C PRO A 34 18.54 6.64 0.31
N ILE A 35 18.85 5.50 0.92
CA ILE A 35 17.84 4.73 1.64
C ILE A 35 17.22 5.51 2.80
N GLU A 36 17.95 6.48 3.34
CA GLU A 36 17.48 7.26 4.47
C GLU A 36 16.30 8.18 4.12
N TYR A 37 16.14 8.51 2.82
CA TYR A 37 14.99 9.34 2.43
C TYR A 37 13.72 8.48 2.46
N PRO A 38 12.71 8.90 3.21
CA PRO A 38 11.53 8.04 3.35
C PRO A 38 10.66 8.04 2.10
N ALA A 39 10.07 6.89 1.80
CA ALA A 39 9.12 6.77 0.69
C ALA A 39 7.74 7.16 1.22
N VAL A 40 7.35 8.41 1.00
CA VAL A 40 6.09 8.95 1.52
C VAL A 40 5.25 9.55 0.39
N PRO A 41 3.94 9.38 0.45
CA PRO A 41 3.05 10.00 -0.53
C PRO A 41 2.83 11.47 -0.20
N ASP A 42 2.24 12.18 -1.14
CA ASP A 42 1.81 13.55 -0.92
C ASP A 42 0.60 13.56 0.03
N LEU A 43 0.65 14.46 1.02
CA LEU A 43 -0.43 14.51 2.01
C LEU A 43 -1.78 14.87 1.38
N ASP A 44 -1.81 15.79 0.41
CA ASP A 44 -3.05 16.15 -0.25
C ASP A 44 -3.66 14.95 -0.97
N ILE A 45 -2.80 14.12 -1.59
CA ILE A 45 -3.31 12.92 -2.28
C ILE A 45 -3.85 11.90 -1.26
N VAL A 46 -3.14 11.73 -0.12
CA VAL A 46 -3.65 10.82 0.91
C VAL A 46 -5.04 11.28 1.37
N ASN A 47 -5.17 12.56 1.67
CA ASN A 47 -6.46 13.10 2.12
C ASN A 47 -7.54 12.92 1.05
N ALA A 48 -7.18 13.11 -0.22
CA ALA A 48 -8.13 12.94 -1.31
C ALA A 48 -8.57 11.47 -1.44
N LEU A 49 -7.62 10.53 -1.27
CA LEU A 49 -7.97 9.11 -1.35
C LEU A 49 -8.87 8.68 -0.20
N VAL A 50 -8.64 9.25 1.00
CA VAL A 50 -9.53 8.98 2.13
C VAL A 50 -10.93 9.50 1.81
N GLU A 51 -11.04 10.71 1.27
CA GLU A 51 -12.33 11.25 0.89
C GLU A 51 -12.99 10.40 -0.21
N GLY A 52 -12.20 9.93 -1.18
CA GLY A 52 -12.72 9.04 -2.22
C GLY A 52 -13.29 7.76 -1.65
N ALA A 53 -12.58 7.15 -0.70
CA ALA A 53 -13.06 5.93 -0.06
C ALA A 53 -14.35 6.18 0.71
N ARG A 54 -14.44 7.34 1.38
CA ARG A 54 -15.67 7.72 2.09
C ARG A 54 -16.84 7.89 1.13
N ARG A 55 -16.59 8.50 -0.04
CA ARG A 55 -17.65 8.74 -1.02
C ARG A 55 -18.22 7.45 -1.58
N VAL A 56 -17.37 6.42 -1.76
CA VAL A 56 -17.88 5.13 -2.22
C VAL A 56 -18.35 4.25 -1.08
N GLU A 57 -18.27 4.73 0.16
CA GLU A 57 -18.79 4.05 1.34
C GLU A 57 -18.25 2.64 1.51
N HIS A 58 -16.92 2.51 1.32
CA HIS A 58 -16.28 1.21 1.37
C HIS A 58 -15.25 1.18 2.51
N PRO A 59 -15.13 0.05 3.22
CA PRO A 59 -14.13 -0.04 4.29
C PRO A 59 -12.72 0.24 3.79
N TYR A 60 -11.99 1.07 4.52
CA TYR A 60 -10.62 1.41 4.16
C TYR A 60 -9.76 1.52 5.41
N HIS A 61 -8.47 1.40 5.20
CA HIS A 61 -7.45 1.55 6.23
C HIS A 61 -6.37 2.46 5.70
N THR A 62 -5.71 3.17 6.60
CA THR A 62 -4.53 3.96 6.25
C THR A 62 -3.35 3.44 7.03
N GLY A 63 -2.16 3.49 6.43
CA GLY A 63 -0.97 3.06 7.13
C GLY A 63 0.17 2.75 6.19
N VAL A 64 1.26 2.26 6.79
CA VAL A 64 2.47 1.94 6.06
C VAL A 64 2.30 0.59 5.35
N VAL A 65 2.84 0.50 4.12
CA VAL A 65 2.81 -0.74 3.36
C VAL A 65 4.24 -1.21 3.09
N GLU A 66 4.41 -2.52 2.96
CA GLU A 66 5.69 -3.09 2.55
C GLU A 66 5.75 -3.10 1.03
N CYS A 67 6.86 -2.62 0.47
CA CYS A 67 7.07 -2.64 -0.98
C CYS A 67 8.29 -3.47 -1.28
N LYS A 68 8.11 -4.55 -2.05
CA LYS A 68 9.15 -5.54 -2.31
C LYS A 68 9.26 -5.81 -3.80
N ASP A 69 10.34 -6.48 -4.20
CA ASP A 69 10.55 -6.87 -5.60
C ASP A 69 10.11 -8.29 -5.90
N ALA A 70 10.22 -9.20 -4.94
CA ALA A 70 10.01 -10.62 -5.23
C ALA A 70 8.75 -11.13 -4.54
N PHE A 71 7.75 -11.45 -5.35
CA PHE A 71 6.48 -11.97 -4.85
C PHE A 71 6.69 -13.20 -3.94
N TYR A 72 7.55 -14.12 -4.37
CA TYR A 72 7.75 -15.35 -3.62
C TYR A 72 8.61 -15.17 -2.37
N GLY A 73 9.23 -14.00 -2.22
CA GLY A 73 9.89 -13.65 -0.96
C GLY A 73 8.89 -13.54 0.19
N GLN A 74 7.65 -13.19 -0.11
CA GLN A 74 6.60 -13.16 0.89
C GLN A 74 5.92 -14.51 1.07
N HIS A 75 5.64 -15.18 -0.03
CA HIS A 75 4.74 -16.35 0.03
C HIS A 75 5.47 -17.65 0.27
N ARG A 76 6.74 -17.75 -0.10
CA ARG A 76 7.52 -18.98 0.11
C ARG A 76 8.96 -18.63 0.49
N PRO A 77 9.13 -17.80 1.55
CA PRO A 77 10.48 -17.37 1.91
C PRO A 77 11.41 -18.51 2.28
N GLU A 78 10.84 -19.60 2.85
CA GLU A 78 11.65 -20.72 3.28
C GLU A 78 12.36 -21.41 2.11
N THR A 79 11.92 -21.18 0.89
CA THR A 79 12.55 -21.78 -0.29
C THR A 79 13.70 -20.96 -0.86
N LEU A 80 13.91 -19.75 -0.33
CA LEU A 80 14.88 -18.83 -0.89
C LEU A 80 16.14 -18.76 -0.03
N PRO A 81 17.31 -18.57 -0.65
CA PRO A 81 18.55 -18.42 0.13
C PRO A 81 18.48 -17.31 1.18
N ASN A 82 17.77 -16.23 0.88
CA ASN A 82 17.62 -15.10 1.81
C ASN A 82 16.40 -15.25 2.73
N GLY A 83 15.82 -16.45 2.78
CA GLY A 83 14.59 -16.68 3.53
C GLY A 83 14.61 -16.24 4.97
N PRO A 84 15.65 -16.59 5.74
CA PRO A 84 15.67 -16.20 7.17
C PRO A 84 15.56 -14.70 7.38
N ASP A 85 16.23 -13.89 6.54
CA ASP A 85 16.13 -12.43 6.65
C ASP A 85 14.73 -11.95 6.29
N LEU A 86 14.14 -12.52 5.24
CA LEU A 86 12.79 -12.14 4.83
C LEU A 86 11.75 -12.45 5.90
N ILE A 87 11.88 -13.62 6.54
CA ILE A 87 10.97 -14.01 7.62
C ILE A 87 11.12 -13.06 8.80
N ARG A 88 12.36 -12.73 9.18
CA ARG A 88 12.62 -11.82 10.28
C ARG A 88 12.03 -10.43 9.98
N LYS A 89 12.19 -9.96 8.76
CA LYS A 89 11.64 -8.65 8.38
C LYS A 89 10.12 -8.65 8.39
N TRP A 90 9.50 -9.72 7.87
CA TRP A 90 8.04 -9.81 7.90
C TRP A 90 7.52 -9.70 9.34
N ASP A 91 8.16 -10.43 10.27
CA ASP A 91 7.78 -10.36 11.67
C ASP A 91 7.92 -8.95 12.22
N ALA A 92 9.01 -8.26 11.85
CA ALA A 92 9.20 -6.89 12.31
C ALA A 92 8.11 -5.96 11.77
N TRP A 93 7.76 -6.10 10.49
CA TRP A 93 6.73 -5.24 9.90
C TRP A 93 5.36 -5.50 10.54
N LEU A 94 5.06 -6.74 10.88
CA LEU A 94 3.83 -7.05 11.61
C LEU A 94 3.82 -6.37 12.96
N LYS A 95 4.92 -6.45 13.69
CA LYS A 95 5.01 -5.82 15.01
C LYS A 95 4.89 -4.30 14.92
N MET A 96 5.31 -3.70 13.82
CA MET A 96 5.21 -2.26 13.63
C MET A 96 3.88 -1.83 13.02
N GLY A 97 3.01 -2.77 12.71
CA GLY A 97 1.65 -2.45 12.27
C GLY A 97 1.51 -2.16 10.79
N ALA A 98 2.42 -2.66 9.96
CA ALA A 98 2.27 -2.48 8.51
C ALA A 98 0.94 -3.07 8.06
N LYS A 99 0.27 -2.40 7.11
CA LYS A 99 -1.10 -2.76 6.73
C LYS A 99 -1.17 -3.71 5.55
N ALA A 100 -0.25 -3.59 4.61
CA ALA A 100 -0.34 -4.36 3.37
C ALA A 100 1.05 -4.59 2.80
N SER A 101 1.13 -5.51 1.85
CA SER A 101 2.36 -5.79 1.12
C SER A 101 2.05 -5.68 -0.37
N GLU A 102 2.88 -4.94 -1.10
CA GLU A 102 2.67 -4.69 -2.51
C GLU A 102 4.04 -4.49 -3.17
N MET A 103 4.10 -3.97 -4.40
CA MET A 103 5.35 -4.01 -5.15
C MET A 103 5.70 -2.71 -5.88
N GLU A 104 4.94 -1.62 -5.71
CA GLU A 104 5.14 -0.41 -6.52
C GLU A 104 5.28 0.88 -5.74
N SER A 105 4.68 0.98 -4.56
CA SER A 105 4.51 2.27 -3.91
C SER A 105 5.81 2.97 -3.56
N ALA A 106 6.82 2.22 -3.11
CA ALA A 106 8.06 2.88 -2.71
C ALA A 106 8.73 3.58 -3.89
N ALA A 107 8.81 2.89 -5.03
CA ALA A 107 9.42 3.50 -6.21
C ALA A 107 8.61 4.71 -6.69
N LEU A 108 7.27 4.57 -6.70
CA LEU A 108 6.41 5.67 -7.10
C LEU A 108 6.62 6.90 -6.20
N PHE A 109 6.63 6.68 -4.88
CA PHE A 109 6.76 7.80 -3.94
C PHE A 109 8.12 8.50 -4.08
N ILE A 110 9.18 7.71 -4.20
CA ILE A 110 10.53 8.29 -4.31
C ILE A 110 10.68 9.06 -5.61
N VAL A 111 10.24 8.49 -6.73
CA VAL A 111 10.37 9.17 -8.02
C VAL A 111 9.50 10.43 -8.03
N ALA A 112 8.29 10.36 -7.48
CA ALA A 112 7.43 11.54 -7.41
C ALA A 112 8.05 12.64 -6.57
N SER A 113 8.69 12.28 -5.43
CA SER A 113 9.39 13.26 -4.61
C SER A 113 10.51 13.94 -5.40
N TYR A 114 11.29 13.15 -6.13
CA TYR A 114 12.38 13.69 -6.96
C TYR A 114 11.85 14.64 -8.02
N LEU A 115 10.72 14.29 -8.64
CA LEU A 115 10.14 15.10 -9.71
C LEU A 115 9.26 16.23 -9.19
N HIS A 116 9.04 16.31 -7.88
CA HIS A 116 8.19 17.33 -7.24
C HIS A 116 6.76 17.29 -7.77
N VAL A 117 6.23 16.07 -7.95
CA VAL A 117 4.84 15.88 -8.33
C VAL A 117 4.10 15.12 -7.22
N ARG A 118 2.80 15.28 -7.16
CA ARG A 118 1.99 14.64 -6.13
C ARG A 118 1.70 13.18 -6.52
N CYS A 119 1.74 12.30 -5.52
CA CYS A 119 1.53 10.87 -5.75
C CYS A 119 0.94 10.23 -4.50
N GLY A 120 0.11 9.24 -4.71
CA GLY A 120 -0.41 8.41 -3.64
C GLY A 120 -0.85 7.08 -4.22
N THR A 121 -1.15 6.12 -3.34
CA THR A 121 -1.61 4.81 -3.80
C THR A 121 -2.79 4.33 -2.97
N VAL A 122 -3.73 3.71 -3.65
CA VAL A 122 -4.84 2.99 -3.02
C VAL A 122 -4.81 1.55 -3.51
N LEU A 123 -4.89 0.63 -2.57
CA LEU A 123 -4.70 -0.80 -2.84
C LEU A 123 -5.97 -1.56 -2.52
N LEU A 124 -6.31 -2.52 -3.37
CA LEU A 124 -7.34 -3.50 -3.04
C LEU A 124 -6.68 -4.67 -2.31
N THR A 125 -7.22 -5.04 -1.16
CA THR A 125 -6.75 -6.21 -0.44
C THR A 125 -7.31 -7.46 -1.11
N VAL A 126 -6.45 -8.20 -1.82
CA VAL A 126 -6.87 -9.45 -2.47
C VAL A 126 -7.10 -10.52 -1.42
N ALA A 127 -6.19 -10.65 -0.47
CA ALA A 127 -6.27 -11.62 0.61
C ALA A 127 -5.28 -11.22 1.69
N ASN A 128 -5.41 -11.83 2.87
CA ASN A 128 -4.55 -11.50 4.01
C ASN A 128 -3.98 -12.79 4.59
N GLN A 129 -2.67 -13.01 4.39
CA GLN A 129 -2.07 -14.27 4.82
C GLN A 129 -2.04 -14.42 6.35
N GLU A 130 -2.05 -13.31 7.11
CA GLU A 130 -2.09 -13.42 8.56
C GLU A 130 -3.48 -13.87 9.04
N ARG A 131 -4.54 -13.45 8.35
CA ARG A 131 -5.87 -13.97 8.65
C ARG A 131 -5.94 -15.46 8.33
N GLN A 132 -5.33 -15.87 7.23
CA GLN A 132 -5.28 -17.30 6.88
C GLN A 132 -4.55 -18.11 7.95
N ARG A 133 -3.40 -17.60 8.41
CA ARG A 133 -2.65 -18.28 9.47
C ARG A 133 -3.45 -18.37 10.78
N ALA A 134 -4.28 -17.37 11.05
CA ALA A 134 -5.12 -17.35 12.25
C ALA A 134 -6.41 -18.15 12.11
N GLY A 135 -6.67 -18.75 10.94
CA GLY A 135 -7.89 -19.51 10.71
C GLY A 135 -9.13 -18.65 10.52
N LEU A 136 -8.96 -17.37 10.20
CA LEU A 136 -10.07 -16.46 9.97
C LEU A 136 -10.50 -16.48 8.50
N PRO A 137 -11.74 -16.08 8.20
CA PRO A 137 -12.17 -16.04 6.79
C PRO A 137 -11.25 -15.18 5.95
N ASN A 138 -10.86 -15.72 4.79
CA ASN A 138 -9.90 -15.06 3.92
C ASN A 138 -10.18 -15.39 2.45
N PRO A 139 -11.36 -15.02 1.94
CA PRO A 139 -11.64 -15.24 0.52
C PRO A 139 -10.74 -14.39 -0.35
N GLN A 140 -10.52 -14.79 -1.60
CA GLN A 140 -9.78 -13.97 -2.54
C GLN A 140 -10.74 -13.03 -3.25
N VAL A 141 -10.40 -11.74 -3.28
CA VAL A 141 -11.19 -10.70 -3.95
C VAL A 141 -10.30 -10.04 -4.98
N HIS A 142 -10.73 -10.07 -6.24
CA HIS A 142 -9.94 -9.51 -7.33
C HIS A 142 -10.61 -8.34 -8.04
N ASP A 143 -11.84 -7.98 -7.65
CA ASP A 143 -12.59 -6.92 -8.29
C ASP A 143 -12.10 -5.56 -7.80
N THR A 144 -11.43 -4.82 -8.67
CA THR A 144 -10.84 -3.53 -8.33
C THR A 144 -11.79 -2.34 -8.53
N ASP A 145 -13.06 -2.58 -8.88
CA ASP A 145 -13.98 -1.50 -9.23
C ASP A 145 -14.08 -0.44 -8.13
N LEU A 146 -14.21 -0.85 -6.88
CA LEU A 146 -14.37 0.13 -5.79
C LEU A 146 -13.07 0.90 -5.55
N ALA A 147 -11.92 0.27 -5.71
CA ALA A 147 -10.65 0.98 -5.60
C ALA A 147 -10.53 2.02 -6.72
N ILE A 148 -10.91 1.65 -7.93
CA ILE A 148 -10.90 2.58 -9.06
C ILE A 148 -11.87 3.73 -8.82
N LYS A 149 -13.09 3.41 -8.37
CA LYS A 149 -14.07 4.46 -8.07
C LYS A 149 -13.60 5.40 -6.97
N ALA A 150 -12.95 4.87 -5.94
CA ALA A 150 -12.41 5.71 -4.88
C ALA A 150 -11.34 6.64 -5.44
N ALA A 151 -10.48 6.13 -6.33
CA ALA A 151 -9.45 6.97 -6.95
C ALA A 151 -10.07 8.05 -7.83
N VAL A 152 -11.12 7.73 -8.60
CA VAL A 152 -11.81 8.70 -9.42
C VAL A 152 -12.44 9.80 -8.55
N GLU A 153 -13.11 9.41 -7.44
CA GLU A 153 -13.68 10.38 -6.53
C GLU A 153 -12.59 11.23 -5.87
N ALA A 154 -11.43 10.64 -5.61
CA ALA A 154 -10.30 11.41 -5.07
C ALA A 154 -9.84 12.48 -6.05
N VAL A 155 -9.77 12.14 -7.34
CA VAL A 155 -9.39 13.12 -8.37
C VAL A 155 -10.42 14.26 -8.43
N LYS A 156 -11.71 13.92 -8.38
CA LYS A 156 -12.76 14.94 -8.35
C LYS A 156 -12.58 15.87 -7.15
N TYR A 157 -12.30 15.29 -5.98
CA TYR A 157 -12.08 16.08 -4.77
C TYR A 157 -10.88 17.01 -4.93
N LEU A 158 -9.78 16.50 -5.52
CA LEU A 158 -8.59 17.33 -5.75
C LEU A 158 -8.89 18.49 -6.68
N ILE A 159 -9.65 18.25 -7.73
CA ILE A 159 -10.06 19.31 -8.66
C ILE A 159 -10.84 20.39 -7.90
N GLU A 160 -11.77 19.97 -7.04
CA GLU A 160 -12.55 20.90 -6.23
C GLU A 160 -11.64 21.71 -5.30
N GLN A 161 -10.69 21.05 -4.64
CA GLN A 161 -9.80 21.72 -3.70
C GLN A 161 -8.85 22.67 -4.40
N ASP A 162 -8.27 22.24 -5.52
CA ASP A 162 -7.34 23.10 -6.27
C ASP A 162 -8.07 24.32 -6.83
N GLY A 163 -9.31 24.14 -7.31
CA GLY A 163 -10.10 25.26 -7.80
C GLY A 163 -10.46 26.26 -6.71
N SER A 164 -10.68 25.78 -5.48
CA SER A 164 -11.01 26.65 -4.36
C SER A 164 -9.82 27.48 -3.88
N ALA A 165 -8.59 27.04 -4.18
CA ALA A 165 -7.39 27.74 -3.75
C ALA A 165 -7.16 29.04 -4.54
N ASP A 166 -7.81 29.23 -5.69
CA ASP A 166 -7.73 30.46 -6.51
C ASP A 166 -8.79 31.49 -6.09
#